data_a67ac58b77e725d6ad30f941aec63e13
#
_entry.id   a67ac58b77e725d6ad30f941aec63e13
#
_cell.length_a   1.000
_cell.length_b   1.000
_cell.length_c   1.000
_cell.angle_alpha   90.00
_cell.angle_beta   90.00
_cell.angle_gamma   90.00
#
_symmetry.space_group_name_H-M   'P 1'
#
loop_
_entity.id
_entity.type
_entity.pdbx_description
1 polymer ?
#
loop_
_entity_poly.entity_id
_entity_poly.type
_entity_poly.pdbx_seq_one_letter_code
_entity_poly.pdbx_strand_id
1 'polypeptide(L)'
;STINFDLFYGAIAVAVTLIWLSSVLRSKHSNRSSATNWAIGMTCAWTVFMSLWLPMIEAARTYQPIFEDLRKHLPAKYACIYSKNIGASQIDLLHYHSGIHVVPEERMATRHCDLYLIEDEPGKRHALPGEAWQQIWEGEQRRQTKESFRLFQRQ
;
A
#
# COMPACT_ATOMS: atom_id res chain seq x y z
N SER A 1 3.24 15.62 -7.13
CA SER A 1 3.79 14.92 -8.31
C SER A 1 2.92 13.75 -8.81
N THR A 2 1.78 13.48 -8.22
CA THR A 2 0.86 12.40 -8.60
C THR A 2 0.07 12.66 -9.89
N ILE A 3 -0.17 13.93 -10.23
CA ILE A 3 -1.00 14.31 -11.38
C ILE A 3 -0.33 13.97 -12.73
N ASN A 4 0.99 14.05 -12.82
CA ASN A 4 1.72 13.79 -14.08
C ASN A 4 1.78 12.30 -14.43
N PHE A 5 1.73 11.41 -13.42
CA PHE A 5 1.76 9.98 -13.63
C PHE A 5 0.42 9.48 -14.21
N ASP A 6 -0.69 9.97 -13.67
CA ASP A 6 -2.04 9.62 -14.14
C ASP A 6 -2.27 10.08 -15.59
N LEU A 7 -1.76 11.25 -15.95
CA LEU A 7 -1.87 11.80 -17.32
C LEU A 7 -1.08 10.97 -18.34
N PHE A 8 0.10 10.49 -17.98
CA PHE A 8 0.93 9.66 -18.84
C PHE A 8 0.27 8.31 -19.16
N TYR A 9 -0.23 7.61 -18.14
CA TYR A 9 -0.95 6.35 -18.34
C TYR A 9 -2.26 6.54 -19.10
N GLY A 10 -2.98 7.62 -18.85
CA GLY A 10 -4.16 8.00 -19.61
C GLY A 10 -3.85 8.22 -21.09
N ALA A 11 -2.76 8.92 -21.42
CA ALA A 11 -2.33 9.14 -22.78
C ALA A 11 -1.96 7.85 -23.52
N ILE A 12 -1.28 6.92 -22.85
CA ILE A 12 -0.97 5.59 -23.39
C ILE A 12 -2.26 4.80 -23.68
N ALA A 13 -3.21 4.78 -22.75
CA ALA A 13 -4.47 4.10 -22.93
C ALA A 13 -5.24 4.64 -24.14
N VAL A 14 -5.31 5.95 -24.30
CA VAL A 14 -5.96 6.60 -25.46
C VAL A 14 -5.23 6.25 -26.76
N ALA A 15 -3.90 6.34 -26.79
CA ALA A 15 -3.10 6.00 -27.97
C ALA A 15 -3.31 4.54 -28.42
N VAL A 16 -3.26 3.59 -27.49
CA VAL A 16 -3.48 2.17 -27.77
C VAL A 16 -4.90 1.92 -28.28
N THR A 17 -5.91 2.56 -27.69
CA THR A 17 -7.30 2.47 -28.13
C THR A 17 -7.50 3.01 -29.54
N LEU A 18 -6.89 4.14 -29.88
CA LEU A 18 -6.97 4.74 -31.23
C LEU A 18 -6.28 3.86 -32.27
N ILE A 19 -5.12 3.29 -31.95
CA ILE A 19 -4.40 2.35 -32.83
C ILE A 19 -5.25 1.12 -33.10
N TRP A 20 -5.85 0.54 -32.06
CA TRP A 20 -6.72 -0.62 -32.19
C TRP A 20 -7.95 -0.29 -33.05
N LEU A 21 -8.64 0.80 -32.76
CA LEU A 21 -9.83 1.23 -33.50
C LEU A 21 -9.52 1.45 -34.98
N SER A 22 -8.40 2.11 -35.29
CA SER A 22 -7.94 2.33 -36.67
C SER A 22 -7.64 1.02 -37.41
N SER A 23 -7.09 0.03 -36.71
CA SER A 23 -6.80 -1.30 -37.24
C SER A 23 -8.08 -2.07 -37.56
N VAL A 24 -9.09 -2.02 -36.67
CA VAL A 24 -10.40 -2.66 -36.88
C VAL A 24 -11.14 -2.00 -38.04
N LEU A 25 -11.16 -0.67 -38.14
CA LEU A 25 -11.85 0.05 -39.21
C LEU A 25 -11.24 -0.18 -40.61
N ARG A 26 -9.91 -0.45 -40.65
CA ARG A 26 -9.20 -0.73 -41.93
C ARG A 26 -9.21 -2.20 -42.31
N SER A 27 -9.63 -3.08 -41.43
CA SER A 27 -9.63 -4.53 -41.63
C SER A 27 -10.76 -4.94 -42.58
N LYS A 28 -10.42 -5.66 -43.68
CA LYS A 28 -11.41 -6.27 -44.58
C LYS A 28 -12.08 -7.47 -43.89
N HIS A 29 -13.38 -7.60 -44.02
CA HIS A 29 -14.18 -8.68 -43.48
C HIS A 29 -13.73 -10.06 -44.07
N SER A 30 -13.00 -10.82 -43.24
CA SER A 30 -12.60 -12.20 -43.53
C SER A 30 -12.61 -12.98 -42.22
N ASN A 31 -12.98 -14.26 -42.25
CA ASN A 31 -12.99 -15.10 -41.04
C ASN A 31 -11.63 -15.16 -40.31
N ARG A 32 -10.54 -15.11 -41.10
CA ARG A 32 -9.19 -15.11 -40.54
C ARG A 32 -8.86 -13.77 -39.85
N SER A 33 -9.34 -12.64 -40.40
CA SER A 33 -9.16 -11.31 -39.78
C SER A 33 -9.99 -11.15 -38.52
N SER A 34 -11.10 -11.83 -38.42
CA SER A 34 -11.97 -11.79 -37.23
C SER A 34 -11.28 -12.35 -35.98
N ALA A 35 -10.65 -13.52 -36.12
CA ALA A 35 -9.90 -14.11 -35.00
C ALA A 35 -8.70 -13.23 -34.57
N THR A 36 -7.98 -12.65 -35.52
CA THR A 36 -6.85 -11.75 -35.25
C THR A 36 -7.32 -10.46 -34.56
N ASN A 37 -8.42 -9.85 -35.06
CA ASN A 37 -9.00 -8.65 -34.46
C ASN A 37 -9.51 -8.90 -33.04
N TRP A 38 -10.09 -10.07 -32.79
CA TRP A 38 -10.51 -10.46 -31.44
C TRP A 38 -9.31 -10.60 -30.49
N ALA A 39 -8.24 -11.26 -30.92
CA ALA A 39 -7.01 -11.41 -30.12
C ALA A 39 -6.36 -10.06 -29.80
N ILE A 40 -6.26 -9.17 -30.81
CA ILE A 40 -5.72 -7.82 -30.62
C ILE A 40 -6.61 -7.02 -29.66
N GLY A 41 -7.93 -7.10 -29.82
CA GLY A 41 -8.91 -6.43 -28.96
C GLY A 41 -8.79 -6.87 -27.51
N MET A 42 -8.63 -8.17 -27.27
CA MET A 42 -8.45 -8.73 -25.93
C MET A 42 -7.13 -8.27 -25.29
N THR A 43 -6.05 -8.25 -26.08
CA THR A 43 -4.75 -7.75 -25.62
C THR A 43 -4.81 -6.25 -25.28
N CYS A 44 -5.46 -5.44 -26.11
CA CYS A 44 -5.69 -4.03 -25.85
C CYS A 44 -6.50 -3.80 -24.57
N ALA A 45 -7.62 -4.52 -24.42
CA ALA A 45 -8.47 -4.41 -23.24
C ALA A 45 -7.71 -4.77 -21.97
N TRP A 46 -6.89 -5.84 -22.02
CA TRP A 46 -6.05 -6.24 -20.91
C TRP A 46 -4.96 -5.21 -20.59
N THR A 47 -4.32 -4.64 -21.59
CA THR A 47 -3.30 -3.61 -21.41
C THR A 47 -3.88 -2.35 -20.77
N VAL A 48 -5.03 -1.90 -21.26
CA VAL A 48 -5.75 -0.73 -20.71
C VAL A 48 -6.18 -0.99 -19.26
N PHE A 49 -6.73 -2.18 -19.01
CA PHE A 49 -7.14 -2.60 -17.67
C PHE A 49 -5.96 -2.58 -16.70
N MET A 50 -4.84 -3.22 -17.06
CA MET A 50 -3.64 -3.25 -16.21
C MET A 50 -3.02 -1.87 -16.02
N SER A 51 -2.99 -1.04 -17.07
CA SER A 51 -2.39 0.30 -16.99
C SER A 51 -3.19 1.26 -16.10
N LEU A 52 -4.51 1.16 -16.09
CA LEU A 52 -5.37 2.05 -15.32
C LEU A 52 -5.67 1.53 -13.91
N TRP A 53 -5.86 0.22 -13.77
CA TRP A 53 -6.30 -0.37 -12.50
C TRP A 53 -5.18 -0.72 -11.56
N LEU A 54 -4.05 -1.19 -12.07
CA LEU A 54 -2.91 -1.60 -11.25
C LEU A 54 -2.38 -0.45 -10.38
N PRO A 55 -2.12 0.75 -10.93
CA PRO A 55 -1.69 1.91 -10.12
C PRO A 55 -2.72 2.33 -9.08
N MET A 56 -4.02 2.20 -9.40
CA MET A 56 -5.09 2.53 -8.47
C MET A 56 -5.17 1.55 -7.31
N ILE A 57 -5.00 0.23 -7.58
CA ILE A 57 -4.94 -0.80 -6.55
C ILE A 57 -3.69 -0.64 -5.69
N GLU A 58 -2.54 -0.36 -6.29
CA GLU A 58 -1.29 -0.11 -5.56
C GLU A 58 -1.42 1.10 -4.63
N ALA A 59 -1.93 2.22 -5.14
CA ALA A 59 -2.17 3.42 -4.33
C ALA A 59 -3.19 3.20 -3.20
N ALA A 60 -4.14 2.29 -3.38
CA ALA A 60 -5.14 1.97 -2.36
C ALA A 60 -4.60 1.04 -1.27
N ARG A 61 -3.61 0.20 -1.58
CA ARG A 61 -3.05 -0.80 -0.66
C ARG A 61 -1.72 -0.39 -0.03
N THR A 62 -1.14 0.75 -0.41
CA THR A 62 0.16 1.12 0.10
C THR A 62 0.08 1.65 1.53
N TYR A 63 0.90 1.09 2.41
CA TYR A 63 1.14 1.58 3.77
C TYR A 63 2.25 2.64 3.82
N GLN A 64 2.91 2.90 2.68
CA GLN A 64 4.07 3.78 2.59
C GLN A 64 3.84 5.16 3.23
N PRO A 65 2.75 5.91 2.93
CA PRO A 65 2.57 7.24 3.51
C PRO A 65 2.40 7.21 5.03
N ILE A 66 1.81 6.14 5.58
CA ILE A 66 1.64 5.97 7.03
C ILE A 66 2.99 5.69 7.68
N PHE A 67 3.80 4.82 7.08
CA PHE A 67 5.11 4.46 7.61
C PHE A 67 6.12 5.61 7.47
N GLU A 68 6.03 6.42 6.42
CA GLU A 68 6.81 7.65 6.30
C GLU A 68 6.42 8.69 7.35
N ASP A 69 5.14 8.81 7.66
CA ASP A 69 4.66 9.70 8.71
C ASP A 69 5.04 9.19 10.10
N LEU A 70 4.89 7.88 10.36
CA LEU A 70 5.39 7.22 11.56
C LEU A 70 6.88 7.54 11.79
N ARG A 71 7.69 7.41 10.74
CA ARG A 71 9.13 7.68 10.82
C ARG A 71 9.46 9.10 11.27
N LYS A 72 8.66 10.10 10.89
CA LYS A 72 8.86 11.51 11.31
C LYS A 72 8.59 11.72 12.80
N HIS A 73 7.72 10.90 13.38
CA HIS A 73 7.32 11.00 14.79
C HIS A 73 8.13 10.09 15.71
N LEU A 74 9.05 9.28 15.15
CA LEU A 74 9.96 8.47 15.95
C LEU A 74 10.99 9.36 16.67
N PRO A 75 11.24 9.10 17.97
CA PRO A 75 12.32 9.79 18.69
C PRO A 75 13.69 9.48 18.05
N ALA A 76 14.61 10.45 18.10
CA ALA A 76 15.94 10.35 17.48
C ALA A 76 16.77 9.18 18.05
N LYS A 77 16.48 8.74 19.27
CA LYS A 77 17.13 7.59 19.92
C LYS A 77 16.06 6.72 20.57
N TYR A 78 16.01 5.47 20.19
CA TYR A 78 15.20 4.43 20.82
C TYR A 78 15.94 3.08 20.71
N ALA A 79 15.72 2.20 21.66
CA ALA A 79 16.37 0.88 21.67
C ALA A 79 15.72 -0.09 20.67
N CYS A 80 14.40 -0.22 20.72
CA CYS A 80 13.61 -1.05 19.81
C CYS A 80 12.12 -0.68 19.92
N ILE A 81 11.31 -1.23 19.03
CA ILE A 81 9.86 -1.05 18.98
C ILE A 81 9.19 -2.43 19.15
N TYR A 82 8.29 -2.57 20.11
CA TYR A 82 7.42 -3.72 20.19
C TYR A 82 6.27 -3.59 19.20
N SER A 83 5.85 -4.71 18.62
CA SER A 83 4.66 -4.77 17.77
C SER A 83 3.60 -5.66 18.37
N LYS A 84 2.35 -5.17 18.32
CA LYS A 84 1.17 -5.95 18.67
C LYS A 84 0.18 -5.92 17.51
N ASN A 85 -0.31 -7.11 17.15
CA ASN A 85 -1.32 -7.32 16.12
C ASN A 85 -0.90 -6.87 14.70
N ILE A 86 0.40 -6.64 14.48
CA ILE A 86 0.94 -6.28 13.16
C ILE A 86 1.26 -7.54 12.39
N GLY A 87 0.73 -7.65 11.17
CA GLY A 87 0.98 -8.80 10.30
C GLY A 87 2.45 -8.91 9.88
N ALA A 88 2.93 -10.13 9.63
CA ALA A 88 4.33 -10.37 9.23
C ALA A 88 4.71 -9.58 7.97
N SER A 89 3.81 -9.49 6.98
CA SER A 89 4.02 -8.72 5.75
C SER A 89 4.15 -7.22 6.00
N GLN A 90 3.44 -6.68 6.97
CA GLN A 90 3.52 -5.27 7.35
C GLN A 90 4.83 -4.99 8.10
N ILE A 91 5.30 -5.93 8.93
CA ILE A 91 6.61 -5.84 9.61
C ILE A 91 7.73 -5.81 8.58
N ASP A 92 7.68 -6.69 7.56
CA ASP A 92 8.67 -6.73 6.49
C ASP A 92 8.66 -5.44 5.65
N LEU A 93 7.47 -4.89 5.35
CA LEU A 93 7.34 -3.60 4.66
C LEU A 93 7.88 -2.44 5.50
N LEU A 94 7.62 -2.44 6.79
CA LEU A 94 8.12 -1.44 7.73
C LEU A 94 9.65 -1.46 7.78
N HIS A 95 10.23 -2.65 7.83
CA HIS A 95 11.68 -2.84 7.79
C HIS A 95 12.27 -2.38 6.45
N TYR A 96 11.67 -2.79 5.32
CA TYR A 96 12.16 -2.47 3.98
C TYR A 96 12.09 -0.97 3.66
N HIS A 97 10.94 -0.31 3.91
CA HIS A 97 10.75 1.10 3.56
C HIS A 97 11.33 2.08 4.57
N SER A 98 11.32 1.74 5.84
CA SER A 98 11.65 2.68 6.92
C SER A 98 12.92 2.32 7.67
N GLY A 99 13.47 1.11 7.47
CA GLY A 99 14.61 0.60 8.22
C GLY A 99 14.31 0.34 9.70
N ILE A 100 13.03 0.29 10.08
CA ILE A 100 12.58 0.14 11.46
C ILE A 100 12.53 -1.33 11.81
N HIS A 101 13.31 -1.73 12.83
CA HIS A 101 13.26 -3.08 13.36
C HIS A 101 12.22 -3.19 14.47
N VAL A 102 11.23 -4.03 14.24
CA VAL A 102 10.14 -4.27 15.17
C VAL A 102 10.28 -5.65 15.81
N VAL A 103 10.03 -5.74 17.10
CA VAL A 103 10.10 -6.99 17.87
C VAL A 103 8.68 -7.41 18.23
N PRO A 104 8.23 -8.63 17.87
CA PRO A 104 6.91 -9.11 18.27
C PRO A 104 6.73 -9.14 19.79
N GLU A 105 5.51 -8.84 20.26
CA GLU A 105 5.17 -8.79 21.69
C GLU A 105 5.54 -10.10 22.41
N GLU A 106 5.47 -11.23 21.73
CA GLU A 106 5.83 -12.56 22.26
C GLU A 106 7.27 -12.65 22.79
N ARG A 107 8.15 -11.77 22.30
CA ARG A 107 9.55 -11.67 22.73
C ARG A 107 9.82 -10.56 23.76
N MET A 108 8.76 -10.01 24.36
CA MET A 108 8.84 -8.93 25.35
C MET A 108 9.66 -9.30 26.59
N ALA A 109 9.64 -10.60 26.96
CA ALA A 109 10.39 -11.09 28.13
C ALA A 109 11.91 -11.06 27.96
N THR A 110 12.43 -10.98 26.73
CA THR A 110 13.87 -11.08 26.43
C THR A 110 14.54 -9.76 26.08
N ARG A 111 13.76 -8.71 25.81
CA ARG A 111 14.27 -7.38 25.43
C ARG A 111 13.44 -6.30 26.10
N HIS A 112 14.07 -5.15 26.39
CA HIS A 112 13.38 -3.96 26.84
C HIS A 112 13.36 -2.95 25.69
N CYS A 113 12.16 -2.68 25.15
CA CYS A 113 11.97 -1.67 24.12
C CYS A 113 11.30 -0.44 24.73
N ASP A 114 11.65 0.73 24.18
CA ASP A 114 11.14 2.03 24.64
C ASP A 114 9.86 2.44 23.94
N LEU A 115 9.56 1.80 22.80
CA LEU A 115 8.43 2.11 21.95
C LEU A 115 7.54 0.89 21.77
N TYR A 116 6.23 1.15 21.57
CA TYR A 116 5.21 0.13 21.36
C TYR A 116 4.27 0.55 20.25
N LEU A 117 4.20 -0.23 19.17
CA LEU A 117 3.36 0.00 18.00
C LEU A 117 2.22 -1.03 17.99
N ILE A 118 1.00 -0.52 17.97
CA ILE A 118 -0.22 -1.34 17.95
C ILE A 118 -0.96 -1.08 16.65
N GLU A 119 -1.41 -2.14 16.00
CA GLU A 119 -2.42 -2.07 14.95
C GLU A 119 -3.78 -2.35 15.56
N ASP A 120 -4.71 -1.42 15.38
CA ASP A 120 -6.10 -1.57 15.83
C ASP A 120 -6.99 -1.91 14.63
N GLU A 121 -7.83 -2.93 14.82
CA GLU A 121 -8.88 -3.28 13.86
C GLU A 121 -10.00 -2.24 13.87
N PRO A 122 -10.76 -2.10 12.78
CA PRO A 122 -11.89 -1.19 12.70
C PRO A 122 -12.90 -1.44 13.83
N GLY A 123 -13.09 -0.42 14.67
CA GLY A 123 -14.04 -0.48 15.80
C GLY A 123 -13.55 -1.22 17.04
N LYS A 124 -12.30 -1.75 17.06
CA LYS A 124 -11.76 -2.48 18.19
C LYS A 124 -10.39 -1.92 18.59
N ARG A 125 -10.36 -1.12 19.63
CA ARG A 125 -9.09 -0.62 20.19
C ARG A 125 -8.47 -1.64 21.14
N HIS A 126 -7.24 -2.03 20.88
CA HIS A 126 -6.52 -2.93 21.76
C HIS A 126 -6.06 -2.21 23.03
N ALA A 127 -6.16 -2.92 24.17
CA ALA A 127 -5.71 -2.40 25.43
C ALA A 127 -4.16 -2.30 25.47
N LEU A 128 -3.68 -1.26 26.14
CA LEU A 128 -2.27 -1.07 26.42
C LEU A 128 -1.74 -2.08 27.43
N PRO A 129 -0.46 -2.44 27.37
CA PRO A 129 0.15 -3.37 28.31
C PRO A 129 0.37 -2.79 29.73
N GLY A 130 -0.03 -1.54 29.99
CA GLY A 130 0.05 -0.89 31.31
C GLY A 130 -0.02 0.63 31.27
N GLU A 131 -0.08 1.27 32.45
CA GLU A 131 -0.22 2.73 32.61
C GLU A 131 1.05 3.53 32.28
N ALA A 132 2.19 2.86 32.10
CA ALA A 132 3.50 3.49 31.86
C ALA A 132 3.72 3.91 30.38
N TRP A 133 2.69 3.84 29.52
CA TRP A 133 2.81 4.09 28.09
C TRP A 133 2.00 5.32 27.67
N GLN A 134 2.68 6.29 27.07
CA GLN A 134 2.06 7.50 26.53
C GLN A 134 1.98 7.43 25.00
N GLN A 135 0.80 7.69 24.44
CA GLN A 135 0.62 7.78 23.00
C GLN A 135 1.30 9.03 22.45
N ILE A 136 2.21 8.83 21.49
CA ILE A 136 2.98 9.91 20.84
C ILE A 136 2.56 10.12 19.39
N TRP A 137 1.92 9.12 18.76
CA TRP A 137 1.47 9.22 17.38
C TRP A 137 0.27 8.29 17.11
N GLU A 138 -0.58 8.69 16.16
CA GLU A 138 -1.68 7.88 15.62
C GLU A 138 -1.77 8.13 14.11
N GLY A 139 -1.77 7.05 13.33
CA GLY A 139 -1.94 7.07 11.88
C GLY A 139 -3.12 6.20 11.46
N GLU A 140 -3.97 6.71 10.59
CA GLU A 140 -5.14 6.01 10.09
C GLU A 140 -5.02 5.77 8.59
N GLN A 141 -5.27 4.53 8.16
CA GLN A 141 -5.35 4.20 6.73
C GLN A 141 -6.72 4.63 6.18
N ARG A 142 -6.74 5.79 5.52
CA ARG A 142 -7.98 6.48 5.11
C ARG A 142 -8.83 5.78 4.05
N ARG A 143 -8.38 4.71 3.37
CA ARG A 143 -9.02 4.31 2.09
C ARG A 143 -9.81 3.01 2.06
N GLN A 144 -9.49 1.94 2.77
CA GLN A 144 -10.24 0.67 2.63
C GLN A 144 -10.54 -0.07 3.93
N THR A 145 -9.62 -0.16 4.86
CA THR A 145 -9.76 -1.03 6.03
C THR A 145 -9.99 -0.29 7.34
N LYS A 146 -9.89 1.04 7.38
CA LYS A 146 -9.94 1.84 8.62
C LYS A 146 -9.03 1.30 9.73
N GLU A 147 -7.97 0.61 9.34
CA GLU A 147 -6.93 0.19 10.26
C GLU A 147 -6.23 1.42 10.80
N SER A 148 -6.02 1.48 12.09
CA SER A 148 -5.30 2.55 12.74
C SER A 148 -4.06 2.01 13.45
N PHE A 149 -2.95 2.74 13.31
CA PHE A 149 -1.70 2.43 13.98
C PHE A 149 -1.48 3.45 15.08
N ARG A 150 -1.16 2.99 16.26
CA ARG A 150 -0.84 3.87 17.41
C ARG A 150 0.56 3.55 17.92
N LEU A 151 1.37 4.59 18.07
CA LEU A 151 2.69 4.49 18.64
C LEU A 151 2.69 5.05 20.07
N PHE A 152 3.28 4.30 20.97
CA PHE A 152 3.41 4.66 22.38
C PHE A 152 4.88 4.69 22.78
N GLN A 153 5.20 5.57 23.67
CA GLN A 153 6.51 5.67 24.29
C GLN A 153 6.38 5.39 25.80
N ARG A 154 7.35 4.65 26.32
CA ARG A 154 7.43 4.37 27.74
C ARG A 154 7.88 5.63 28.47
N GLN A 155 7.18 5.97 29.57
CA GLN A 155 7.57 7.05 30.48
C GLN A 155 8.69 6.62 31.41
#